data_21a1a1f029a5d37bc4f72ad0759b63e7
#
_entry.id   21a1a1f029a5d37bc4f72ad0759b63e7
#
_cell.length_a   1.000
_cell.length_b   1.000
_cell.length_c   1.000
_cell.angle_alpha   90.00
_cell.angle_beta   90.00
_cell.angle_gamma   90.00
#
_symmetry.space_group_name_H-M   'P 1'
#
loop_
_entity.id
_entity.type
_entity.pdbx_description
1 polymer ?
#
loop_
_entity_poly.entity_id
_entity_poly.type
_entity_poly.pdbx_seq_one_letter_code
_entity_poly.pdbx_strand_id
1 'polypeptide(L)'
;MSIAARTVREKGADTRGLLLLTALHLYAAEGLHAVSLRRISTEAGSKNSAAMHYHFQNKLGVVKALVEMIARELSHIATALRSEQAAKRLLRCACRDTLRPLVLLPTRQPWGADGVQFLSRLVNENDADIAAMVNAMFAPFWQRVDHALEKQLPDLPAPVRRLRLMFMTTNVLHGVAEVGWLTHTPLGDLSDFDEDALLDHLVDYLLGGLQAPCLTAINP
;
A
#
# COMPACT_ATOMS: atom_id res chain seq x y z
N MET A 1 -18.70 33.90 -4.01
CA MET A 1 -18.70 32.75 -4.94
C MET A 1 -20.14 32.35 -5.23
N SER A 2 -20.56 32.30 -6.52
CA SER A 2 -21.94 31.99 -6.92
C SER A 2 -22.30 30.53 -6.59
N ILE A 3 -23.57 30.27 -6.23
CA ILE A 3 -24.13 28.92 -5.97
C ILE A 3 -23.89 27.99 -7.16
N ALA A 4 -24.00 28.48 -8.39
CA ALA A 4 -23.71 27.72 -9.61
C ALA A 4 -22.26 27.22 -9.69
N ALA A 5 -21.28 28.02 -9.29
CA ALA A 5 -19.88 27.62 -9.26
C ALA A 5 -19.59 26.54 -8.20
N ARG A 6 -20.29 26.57 -7.06
CA ARG A 6 -20.21 25.57 -6.01
C ARG A 6 -20.78 24.22 -6.49
N THR A 7 -21.96 24.23 -7.11
CA THR A 7 -22.62 23.00 -7.62
C THR A 7 -21.83 22.33 -8.75
N VAL A 8 -21.21 23.11 -9.66
CA VAL A 8 -20.33 22.57 -10.71
C VAL A 8 -19.07 21.96 -10.12
N ARG A 9 -18.51 22.56 -9.08
CA ARG A 9 -17.29 22.05 -8.38
C ARG A 9 -17.58 20.78 -7.60
N GLU A 10 -18.74 20.69 -6.94
CA GLU A 10 -19.20 19.51 -6.22
C GLU A 10 -19.46 18.33 -7.17
N LYS A 11 -20.15 18.55 -8.30
CA LYS A 11 -20.35 17.53 -9.34
C LYS A 11 -19.05 17.06 -9.99
N GLY A 12 -18.09 17.97 -10.21
CA GLY A 12 -16.79 17.64 -10.77
C GLY A 12 -15.93 16.83 -9.80
N ALA A 13 -16.00 17.12 -8.50
CA ALA A 13 -15.31 16.37 -7.46
C ALA A 13 -15.88 14.95 -7.32
N ASP A 14 -17.18 14.80 -7.39
CA ASP A 14 -17.90 13.52 -7.36
C ASP A 14 -17.54 12.66 -8.59
N THR A 15 -17.56 13.25 -9.78
CA THR A 15 -17.13 12.56 -11.02
C THR A 15 -15.68 12.12 -10.98
N ARG A 16 -14.77 12.97 -10.48
CA ARG A 16 -13.35 12.63 -10.34
C ARG A 16 -13.15 11.47 -9.38
N GLY A 17 -13.84 11.47 -8.25
CA GLY A 17 -13.81 10.39 -7.26
C GLY A 17 -14.29 9.06 -7.85
N LEU A 18 -15.41 9.07 -8.54
CA LEU A 18 -15.98 7.88 -9.20
C LEU A 18 -15.01 7.30 -10.25
N LEU A 19 -14.46 8.14 -11.12
CA LEU A 19 -13.47 7.73 -12.12
C LEU A 19 -12.21 7.12 -11.46
N LEU A 20 -11.76 7.72 -10.36
CA LEU A 20 -10.57 7.25 -9.64
C LEU A 20 -10.81 5.87 -9.00
N LEU A 21 -11.94 5.67 -8.33
CA LEU A 21 -12.28 4.38 -7.71
C LEU A 21 -12.53 3.29 -8.74
N THR A 22 -13.19 3.62 -9.87
CA THR A 22 -13.34 2.68 -11.00
C THR A 22 -11.97 2.29 -11.56
N ALA A 23 -11.05 3.25 -11.71
CA ALA A 23 -9.69 2.97 -12.15
C ALA A 23 -8.95 2.06 -11.16
N LEU A 24 -9.09 2.31 -9.86
CA LEU A 24 -8.49 1.47 -8.82
C LEU A 24 -8.94 0.03 -8.94
N HIS A 25 -10.25 -0.20 -8.98
CA HIS A 25 -10.85 -1.53 -9.11
C HIS A 25 -10.32 -2.27 -10.34
N LEU A 26 -10.37 -1.63 -11.50
CA LEU A 26 -9.91 -2.23 -12.76
C LEU A 26 -8.40 -2.53 -12.75
N TYR A 27 -7.58 -1.60 -12.27
CA TYR A 27 -6.13 -1.81 -12.19
C TYR A 27 -5.75 -2.88 -11.15
N ALA A 28 -6.47 -2.95 -10.04
CA ALA A 28 -6.30 -4.02 -9.06
C ALA A 28 -6.65 -5.39 -9.64
N ALA A 29 -7.75 -5.51 -10.38
CA ALA A 29 -8.20 -6.76 -10.95
C ALA A 29 -7.36 -7.24 -12.16
N GLU A 30 -7.01 -6.34 -13.09
CA GLU A 30 -6.50 -6.69 -14.41
C GLU A 30 -5.08 -6.15 -14.70
N GLY A 31 -4.55 -5.26 -13.86
CA GLY A 31 -3.26 -4.61 -14.05
C GLY A 31 -3.33 -3.37 -14.95
N LEU A 32 -2.25 -2.57 -14.90
CA LEU A 32 -2.21 -1.27 -15.59
C LEU A 32 -2.33 -1.40 -17.12
N HIS A 33 -1.66 -2.40 -17.70
CA HIS A 33 -1.52 -2.51 -19.15
C HIS A 33 -2.82 -2.93 -19.84
N ALA A 34 -3.66 -3.75 -19.18
CA ALA A 34 -4.90 -4.27 -19.75
C ALA A 34 -6.03 -3.23 -19.78
N VAL A 35 -5.93 -2.14 -18.98
CA VAL A 35 -7.02 -1.18 -18.80
C VAL A 35 -6.72 0.16 -19.48
N SER A 36 -7.61 0.60 -20.38
CA SER A 36 -7.52 1.90 -21.05
C SER A 36 -8.31 2.98 -20.30
N LEU A 37 -7.92 4.26 -20.47
CA LEU A 37 -8.66 5.40 -19.91
C LEU A 37 -10.11 5.47 -20.43
N ARG A 38 -10.33 5.06 -21.67
CA ARG A 38 -11.68 4.99 -22.27
C ARG A 38 -12.54 3.95 -21.53
N ARG A 39 -11.97 2.78 -21.24
CA ARG A 39 -12.68 1.74 -20.49
C ARG A 39 -13.07 2.23 -19.10
N ILE A 40 -12.15 2.88 -18.37
CA ILE A 40 -12.45 3.47 -17.07
C ILE A 40 -13.62 4.44 -17.16
N SER A 41 -13.62 5.37 -18.16
CA SER A 41 -14.74 6.30 -18.37
C SER A 41 -16.06 5.56 -18.60
N THR A 42 -16.05 4.52 -19.43
CA THR A 42 -17.27 3.76 -19.78
C THR A 42 -17.82 3.03 -18.55
N GLU A 43 -16.98 2.34 -17.79
CA GLU A 43 -17.41 1.59 -16.61
C GLU A 43 -17.82 2.49 -15.45
N ALA A 44 -17.24 3.68 -15.33
CA ALA A 44 -17.69 4.72 -14.41
C ALA A 44 -19.02 5.40 -14.85
N GLY A 45 -19.63 4.95 -15.93
CA GLY A 45 -20.87 5.56 -16.44
C GLY A 45 -20.70 6.99 -16.96
N SER A 46 -19.46 7.43 -17.23
CA SER A 46 -19.20 8.76 -17.75
C SER A 46 -19.62 8.86 -19.23
N LYS A 47 -20.54 9.77 -19.53
CA LYS A 47 -20.95 10.08 -20.90
C LYS A 47 -19.88 10.83 -21.70
N ASN A 48 -18.87 11.36 -21.00
CA ASN A 48 -17.79 12.14 -21.60
C ASN A 48 -16.48 11.34 -21.57
N SER A 49 -16.07 10.81 -22.72
CA SER A 49 -14.77 10.09 -22.85
C SER A 49 -13.54 10.98 -22.57
N ALA A 50 -13.70 12.31 -22.65
CA ALA A 50 -12.64 13.26 -22.34
C ALA A 50 -12.49 13.52 -20.82
N ALA A 51 -13.39 13.02 -19.98
CA ALA A 51 -13.36 13.27 -18.54
C ALA A 51 -12.05 12.77 -17.89
N MET A 52 -11.54 11.61 -18.30
CA MET A 52 -10.24 11.10 -17.80
C MET A 52 -9.10 12.04 -18.15
N HIS A 53 -9.02 12.51 -19.39
CA HIS A 53 -7.99 13.46 -19.80
C HIS A 53 -8.12 14.82 -19.09
N TYR A 54 -9.34 15.28 -18.85
CA TYR A 54 -9.57 16.50 -18.09
C TYR A 54 -9.10 16.40 -16.62
N HIS A 55 -9.37 15.28 -15.94
CA HIS A 55 -9.07 15.11 -14.52
C HIS A 55 -7.66 14.61 -14.24
N PHE A 56 -7.10 13.79 -15.12
CA PHE A 56 -5.85 13.05 -14.86
C PHE A 56 -4.80 13.18 -15.97
N GLN A 57 -5.12 13.81 -17.09
CA GLN A 57 -4.28 14.01 -18.28
C GLN A 57 -3.94 12.70 -19.00
N ASN A 58 -3.33 11.74 -18.34
CA ASN A 58 -2.89 10.45 -18.90
C ASN A 58 -2.98 9.34 -17.83
N LYS A 59 -2.57 8.13 -18.23
CA LYS A 59 -2.58 6.96 -17.34
C LYS A 59 -1.67 7.15 -16.12
N LEU A 60 -0.49 7.73 -16.28
CA LEU A 60 0.43 8.01 -15.18
C LEU A 60 -0.18 8.99 -14.16
N GLY A 61 -0.92 9.99 -14.62
CA GLY A 61 -1.68 10.90 -13.76
C GLY A 61 -2.76 10.20 -12.94
N VAL A 62 -3.40 9.15 -13.48
CA VAL A 62 -4.34 8.31 -12.70
C VAL A 62 -3.57 7.51 -11.65
N VAL A 63 -2.48 6.86 -12.01
CA VAL A 63 -1.62 6.10 -11.07
C VAL A 63 -1.15 7.00 -9.93
N LYS A 64 -0.65 8.20 -10.26
CA LYS A 64 -0.23 9.18 -9.26
C LYS A 64 -1.37 9.55 -8.31
N ALA A 65 -2.55 9.84 -8.82
CA ALA A 65 -3.71 10.18 -7.99
C ALA A 65 -4.14 9.01 -7.07
N LEU A 66 -4.03 7.77 -7.54
CA LEU A 66 -4.30 6.56 -6.74
C LEU A 66 -3.25 6.38 -5.63
N VAL A 67 -1.96 6.46 -5.96
CA VAL A 67 -0.88 6.37 -4.97
C VAL A 67 -1.02 7.45 -3.91
N GLU A 68 -1.32 8.70 -4.29
CA GLU A 68 -1.56 9.80 -3.35
C GLU A 68 -2.81 9.57 -2.47
N MET A 69 -3.87 9.00 -3.01
CA MET A 69 -5.08 8.65 -2.25
C MET A 69 -4.77 7.58 -1.20
N ILE A 70 -4.12 6.51 -1.59
CA ILE A 70 -3.76 5.41 -0.69
C ILE A 70 -2.76 5.88 0.36
N ALA A 71 -1.71 6.62 -0.03
CA ALA A 71 -0.71 7.13 0.90
C ALA A 71 -1.31 8.05 1.97
N ARG A 72 -2.29 8.90 1.61
CA ARG A 72 -3.02 9.74 2.58
C ARG A 72 -3.79 8.91 3.58
N GLU A 73 -4.48 7.87 3.13
CA GLU A 73 -5.26 7.01 4.02
C GLU A 73 -4.35 6.21 4.95
N LEU A 74 -3.27 5.62 4.44
CA LEU A 74 -2.27 4.93 5.28
C LEU A 74 -1.69 5.87 6.34
N SER A 75 -1.39 7.12 5.98
CA SER A 75 -0.90 8.14 6.92
C SER A 75 -1.96 8.52 7.95
N HIS A 76 -3.22 8.60 7.56
CA HIS A 76 -4.35 8.90 8.44
C HIS A 76 -4.54 7.78 9.48
N ILE A 77 -4.57 6.52 9.04
CA ILE A 77 -4.63 5.35 9.92
C ILE A 77 -3.42 5.35 10.88
N ALA A 78 -2.20 5.57 10.37
CA ALA A 78 -0.98 5.60 11.19
C ALA A 78 -1.02 6.71 12.26
N THR A 79 -1.58 7.87 11.95
CA THR A 79 -1.66 9.00 12.88
C THR A 79 -2.68 8.76 13.97
N ALA A 80 -3.85 8.20 13.63
CA ALA A 80 -4.90 7.86 14.60
C ALA A 80 -4.41 6.86 15.66
N LEU A 81 -3.43 6.02 15.32
CA LEU A 81 -2.89 4.97 16.18
C LEU A 81 -1.69 5.39 17.05
N ARG A 82 -1.08 6.55 16.76
CA ARG A 82 0.13 7.03 17.46
C ARG A 82 -0.09 7.50 18.90
N SER A 83 -1.31 7.69 19.35
CA SER A 83 -1.59 8.31 20.66
C SER A 83 -1.28 7.43 21.87
N GLU A 84 -1.05 6.12 21.72
CA GLU A 84 -0.99 5.21 22.87
C GLU A 84 0.39 4.63 23.24
N GLN A 85 1.41 4.67 22.37
CA GLN A 85 2.67 3.91 22.61
C GLN A 85 3.97 4.63 22.27
N ALA A 86 4.13 5.89 22.60
CA ALA A 86 5.38 6.64 22.34
C ALA A 86 6.63 6.15 23.11
N ALA A 87 6.53 5.18 24.03
CA ALA A 87 7.56 4.90 25.02
C ALA A 87 8.45 3.66 24.77
N LYS A 88 8.13 2.73 23.88
CA LYS A 88 8.94 1.52 23.65
C LYS A 88 9.40 1.40 22.20
N ARG A 89 10.58 1.90 21.90
CA ARG A 89 11.26 1.80 20.60
C ARG A 89 11.87 0.42 20.35
N LEU A 90 11.15 -0.65 20.58
CA LEU A 90 11.54 -1.99 20.21
C LEU A 90 11.28 -2.21 18.71
N LEU A 91 12.11 -3.00 18.04
CA LEU A 91 11.94 -3.36 16.63
C LEU A 91 10.54 -3.90 16.35
N ARG A 92 9.99 -4.72 17.24
CA ARG A 92 8.62 -5.24 17.16
C ARG A 92 7.58 -4.12 17.06
N CYS A 93 7.69 -3.10 17.90
CA CYS A 93 6.78 -1.95 17.85
C CYS A 93 6.95 -1.16 16.54
N ALA A 94 8.19 -0.95 16.11
CA ALA A 94 8.46 -0.26 14.85
C ALA A 94 7.86 -1.02 13.64
N CYS A 95 7.99 -2.34 13.60
CA CYS A 95 7.37 -3.18 12.57
C CYS A 95 5.84 -3.11 12.67
N ARG A 96 5.26 -3.33 13.85
CA ARG A 96 3.81 -3.33 14.06
C ARG A 96 3.17 -1.99 13.66
N ASP A 97 3.69 -0.88 14.15
CA ASP A 97 3.19 0.48 13.84
C ASP A 97 3.32 0.81 12.35
N THR A 98 4.33 0.22 11.71
CA THR A 98 4.60 0.40 10.30
C THR A 98 3.66 -0.41 9.42
N LEU A 99 3.34 -1.65 9.80
CA LEU A 99 2.54 -2.57 8.99
C LEU A 99 1.03 -2.41 9.22
N ARG A 100 0.65 -2.00 10.42
CA ARG A 100 -0.75 -1.89 10.83
C ARG A 100 -1.63 -1.10 9.84
N PRO A 101 -1.24 0.07 9.31
CA PRO A 101 -2.06 0.79 8.35
C PRO A 101 -2.36 -0.02 7.09
N LEU A 102 -1.40 -0.80 6.60
CA LEU A 102 -1.57 -1.62 5.40
C LEU A 102 -2.50 -2.82 5.66
N VAL A 103 -2.35 -3.48 6.81
CA VAL A 103 -3.20 -4.61 7.22
C VAL A 103 -4.65 -4.17 7.47
N LEU A 104 -4.84 -2.96 8.02
CA LEU A 104 -6.17 -2.42 8.32
C LEU A 104 -6.86 -1.76 7.11
N LEU A 105 -6.13 -1.39 6.06
CA LEU A 105 -6.70 -0.68 4.91
C LEU A 105 -7.90 -1.40 4.29
N PRO A 106 -7.89 -2.75 4.10
CA PRO A 106 -9.01 -3.50 3.52
C PRO A 106 -10.33 -3.38 4.30
N THR A 107 -10.25 -3.23 5.61
CA THR A 107 -11.44 -3.16 6.48
C THR A 107 -11.84 -1.72 6.79
N ARG A 108 -10.90 -0.77 6.73
CA ARG A 108 -11.15 0.65 7.00
C ARG A 108 -11.76 1.41 5.83
N GLN A 109 -11.51 0.96 4.61
CA GLN A 109 -12.02 1.60 3.41
C GLN A 109 -12.72 0.59 2.50
N PRO A 110 -13.87 0.93 1.90
CA PRO A 110 -14.57 0.04 0.96
C PRO A 110 -13.71 -0.35 -0.27
N TRP A 111 -12.73 0.48 -0.63
CA TRP A 111 -11.78 0.26 -1.71
C TRP A 111 -10.41 -0.26 -1.22
N GLY A 112 -10.29 -0.57 0.07
CA GLY A 112 -9.00 -0.88 0.69
C GLY A 112 -8.36 -2.15 0.17
N ALA A 113 -9.14 -3.21 -0.07
CA ALA A 113 -8.65 -4.45 -0.68
C ALA A 113 -8.09 -4.19 -2.09
N ASP A 114 -8.83 -3.47 -2.94
CA ASP A 114 -8.34 -3.04 -4.26
C ASP A 114 -7.08 -2.16 -4.14
N GLY A 115 -7.02 -1.32 -3.10
CA GLY A 115 -5.85 -0.49 -2.81
C GLY A 115 -4.59 -1.29 -2.55
N VAL A 116 -4.67 -2.33 -1.71
CA VAL A 116 -3.52 -3.21 -1.41
C VAL A 116 -3.14 -4.03 -2.65
N GLN A 117 -4.13 -4.60 -3.35
CA GLN A 117 -3.90 -5.35 -4.59
C GLN A 117 -3.22 -4.49 -5.67
N PHE A 118 -3.67 -3.25 -5.82
CA PHE A 118 -3.06 -2.28 -6.73
C PHE A 118 -1.60 -2.01 -6.37
N LEU A 119 -1.28 -1.73 -5.09
CA LEU A 119 0.09 -1.53 -4.63
C LEU A 119 0.96 -2.77 -4.87
N SER A 120 0.44 -3.96 -4.60
CA SER A 120 1.14 -5.23 -4.86
C SER A 120 1.51 -5.41 -6.34
N ARG A 121 0.67 -4.92 -7.26
CA ARG A 121 0.97 -4.90 -8.70
C ARG A 121 1.99 -3.83 -9.07
N LEU A 122 1.88 -2.63 -8.49
CA LEU A 122 2.77 -1.50 -8.81
C LEU A 122 4.24 -1.77 -8.51
N VAL A 123 4.55 -2.53 -7.45
CA VAL A 123 5.95 -2.86 -7.11
C VAL A 123 6.63 -3.75 -8.16
N ASN A 124 5.85 -4.37 -9.04
CA ASN A 124 6.34 -5.21 -10.13
C ASN A 124 6.36 -4.48 -11.50
N GLU A 125 5.91 -3.21 -11.55
CA GLU A 125 5.93 -2.44 -12.80
C GLU A 125 7.35 -2.00 -13.13
N ASN A 126 7.75 -2.21 -14.39
CA ASN A 126 9.06 -1.80 -14.89
C ASN A 126 8.99 -0.39 -15.52
N ASP A 127 8.52 0.60 -14.74
CA ASP A 127 8.39 2.00 -15.13
C ASP A 127 9.07 2.88 -14.07
N ALA A 128 10.01 3.73 -14.49
CA ALA A 128 10.84 4.53 -13.58
C ALA A 128 10.01 5.57 -12.80
N ASP A 129 8.99 6.17 -13.41
CA ASP A 129 8.14 7.16 -12.74
C ASP A 129 7.24 6.47 -11.71
N ILE A 130 6.71 5.29 -12.03
CA ILE A 130 5.93 4.49 -11.08
C ILE A 130 6.82 4.05 -9.92
N ALA A 131 8.01 3.53 -10.20
CA ALA A 131 8.96 3.12 -9.18
C ALA A 131 9.33 4.29 -8.25
N ALA A 132 9.56 5.49 -8.79
CA ALA A 132 9.84 6.67 -7.99
C ALA A 132 8.67 7.05 -7.06
N MET A 133 7.42 6.98 -7.54
CA MET A 133 6.23 7.26 -6.73
C MET A 133 6.04 6.23 -5.60
N VAL A 134 6.21 4.94 -5.90
CA VAL A 134 6.10 3.85 -4.93
C VAL A 134 7.21 3.96 -3.89
N ASN A 135 8.45 4.22 -4.31
CA ASN A 135 9.58 4.41 -3.40
C ASN A 135 9.36 5.60 -2.48
N ALA A 136 8.88 6.73 -2.99
CA ALA A 136 8.58 7.91 -2.18
C ALA A 136 7.49 7.62 -1.12
N MET A 137 6.48 6.84 -1.47
CA MET A 137 5.42 6.43 -0.55
C MET A 137 5.95 5.53 0.58
N PHE A 138 6.82 4.57 0.26
CA PHE A 138 7.35 3.61 1.24
C PHE A 138 8.60 4.10 1.99
N ALA A 139 9.27 5.16 1.54
CA ALA A 139 10.52 5.64 2.15
C ALA A 139 10.41 5.91 3.68
N PRO A 140 9.36 6.60 4.21
CA PRO A 140 9.23 6.82 5.65
C PRO A 140 9.06 5.52 6.45
N PHE A 141 8.53 4.52 5.81
CA PHE A 141 8.33 3.16 6.28
C PHE A 141 9.66 2.46 6.49
N TRP A 142 10.45 2.36 5.41
CA TRP A 142 11.77 1.71 5.43
C TRP A 142 12.73 2.39 6.39
N GLN A 143 12.78 3.72 6.39
CA GLN A 143 13.64 4.48 7.29
C GLN A 143 13.35 4.19 8.77
N ARG A 144 12.08 4.04 9.15
CA ARG A 144 11.70 3.75 10.53
C ARG A 144 12.16 2.36 10.97
N VAL A 145 11.94 1.35 10.14
CA VAL A 145 12.31 -0.03 10.47
C VAL A 145 13.82 -0.22 10.36
N ASP A 146 14.49 0.36 9.35
CA ASP A 146 15.95 0.31 9.20
C ASP A 146 16.66 0.92 10.42
N HIS A 147 16.20 2.08 10.88
CA HIS A 147 16.74 2.71 12.08
C HIS A 147 16.55 1.86 13.35
N ALA A 148 15.41 1.18 13.48
CA ALA A 148 15.21 0.26 14.61
C ALA A 148 16.09 -0.98 14.50
N LEU A 149 16.29 -1.53 13.30
CA LEU A 149 17.20 -2.64 13.03
C LEU A 149 18.65 -2.27 13.34
N GLU A 150 19.12 -1.11 12.86
CA GLU A 150 20.46 -0.61 13.11
C GLU A 150 20.79 -0.50 14.60
N LYS A 151 19.82 -0.03 15.40
CA LYS A 151 19.98 0.08 16.85
C LYS A 151 20.02 -1.25 17.59
N GLN A 152 19.22 -2.21 17.16
CA GLN A 152 19.09 -3.50 17.85
C GLN A 152 20.05 -4.58 17.33
N LEU A 153 20.49 -4.45 16.09
CA LEU A 153 21.39 -5.38 15.40
C LEU A 153 22.53 -4.59 14.74
N PRO A 154 23.39 -3.92 15.55
CA PRO A 154 24.46 -3.06 15.02
C PRO A 154 25.47 -3.82 14.15
N ASP A 155 25.67 -5.12 14.41
CA ASP A 155 26.58 -5.97 13.65
C ASP A 155 25.99 -6.48 12.33
N LEU A 156 24.71 -6.22 12.05
CA LEU A 156 24.08 -6.61 10.80
C LEU A 156 24.48 -5.64 9.68
N PRO A 157 25.20 -6.11 8.63
CA PRO A 157 25.64 -5.22 7.56
C PRO A 157 24.49 -4.50 6.86
N ALA A 158 24.69 -3.22 6.52
CA ALA A 158 23.68 -2.40 5.87
C ALA A 158 23.10 -3.00 4.56
N PRO A 159 23.89 -3.66 3.68
CA PRO A 159 23.33 -4.36 2.51
C PRO A 159 22.35 -5.47 2.89
N VAL A 160 22.64 -6.23 3.96
CA VAL A 160 21.74 -7.30 4.44
C VAL A 160 20.46 -6.71 5.03
N ARG A 161 20.55 -5.62 5.80
CA ARG A 161 19.37 -4.91 6.32
C ARG A 161 18.45 -4.49 5.18
N ARG A 162 19.00 -3.85 4.13
CA ARG A 162 18.23 -3.42 2.95
C ARG A 162 17.55 -4.56 2.23
N LEU A 163 18.26 -5.68 2.03
CA LEU A 163 17.71 -6.89 1.42
C LEU A 163 16.55 -7.46 2.25
N ARG A 164 16.70 -7.53 3.57
CA ARG A 164 15.65 -8.02 4.47
C ARG A 164 14.44 -7.08 4.50
N LEU A 165 14.64 -5.75 4.44
CA LEU A 165 13.56 -4.78 4.31
C LEU A 165 12.79 -4.93 2.99
N MET A 166 13.49 -5.22 1.90
CA MET A 166 12.85 -5.53 0.62
C MET A 166 11.98 -6.80 0.75
N PHE A 167 12.51 -7.88 1.32
CA PHE A 167 11.74 -9.11 1.56
C PHE A 167 10.53 -8.85 2.47
N MET A 168 10.70 -8.08 3.55
CA MET A 168 9.58 -7.68 4.41
C MET A 168 8.49 -6.97 3.61
N THR A 169 8.86 -5.99 2.79
CA THR A 169 7.91 -5.19 2.00
C THR A 169 7.12 -6.06 1.03
N THR A 170 7.80 -6.91 0.27
CA THR A 170 7.15 -7.81 -0.70
C THR A 170 6.27 -8.86 -0.01
N ASN A 171 6.74 -9.47 1.08
CA ASN A 171 5.94 -10.43 1.85
C ASN A 171 4.64 -9.80 2.39
N VAL A 172 4.71 -8.57 2.92
CA VAL A 172 3.52 -7.90 3.47
C VAL A 172 2.55 -7.51 2.35
N LEU A 173 3.04 -6.88 1.29
CA LEU A 173 2.17 -6.45 0.19
C LEU A 173 1.45 -7.61 -0.45
N HIS A 174 2.17 -8.68 -0.80
CA HIS A 174 1.56 -9.85 -1.41
C HIS A 174 0.74 -10.65 -0.41
N GLY A 175 1.22 -10.83 0.82
CA GLY A 175 0.49 -11.56 1.86
C GLY A 175 -0.86 -10.95 2.19
N VAL A 176 -0.94 -9.61 2.31
CA VAL A 176 -2.22 -8.91 2.56
C VAL A 176 -3.10 -8.90 1.30
N ALA A 177 -2.50 -8.72 0.11
CA ALA A 177 -3.25 -8.73 -1.15
C ALA A 177 -3.90 -10.08 -1.45
N GLU A 178 -3.21 -11.17 -1.14
CA GLU A 178 -3.61 -12.54 -1.50
C GLU A 178 -4.29 -13.31 -0.34
N VAL A 179 -4.59 -12.63 0.77
CA VAL A 179 -5.19 -13.29 1.95
C VAL A 179 -6.48 -14.04 1.62
N GLY A 180 -7.28 -13.51 0.70
CA GLY A 180 -8.50 -14.17 0.22
C GLY A 180 -8.27 -15.48 -0.54
N TRP A 181 -7.07 -15.69 -1.09
CA TRP A 181 -6.72 -16.93 -1.78
C TRP A 181 -6.63 -18.12 -0.82
N LEU A 182 -6.27 -17.89 0.45
CA LEU A 182 -6.13 -18.94 1.47
C LEU A 182 -7.42 -19.74 1.66
N THR A 183 -8.58 -19.11 1.54
CA THR A 183 -9.89 -19.78 1.66
C THR A 183 -10.11 -20.89 0.62
N HIS A 184 -9.35 -20.86 -0.47
CA HIS A 184 -9.42 -21.84 -1.55
C HIS A 184 -8.29 -22.87 -1.49
N THR A 185 -7.49 -22.88 -0.41
CA THR A 185 -6.38 -23.81 -0.21
C THR A 185 -6.65 -24.76 0.94
N PRO A 186 -5.92 -25.89 1.02
CA PRO A 186 -5.96 -26.79 2.19
C PRO A 186 -5.50 -26.14 3.51
N LEU A 187 -4.89 -24.94 3.46
CA LEU A 187 -4.47 -24.20 4.66
C LEU A 187 -5.67 -23.58 5.39
N GLY A 188 -6.83 -23.49 4.74
CA GLY A 188 -8.03 -22.93 5.32
C GLY A 188 -8.10 -21.41 5.26
N ASP A 189 -9.05 -20.83 5.97
CA ASP A 189 -9.23 -19.39 6.07
C ASP A 189 -8.55 -18.83 7.34
N LEU A 190 -8.66 -17.51 7.52
CA LEU A 190 -8.12 -16.79 8.69
C LEU A 190 -9.23 -16.38 9.67
N SER A 191 -10.40 -17.04 9.62
CA SER A 191 -11.56 -16.66 10.44
C SER A 191 -11.32 -16.74 11.95
N ASP A 192 -10.32 -17.51 12.38
CA ASP A 192 -9.92 -17.65 13.78
C ASP A 192 -9.09 -16.43 14.29
N PHE A 193 -8.67 -15.54 13.39
CA PHE A 193 -7.84 -14.40 13.72
C PHE A 193 -8.61 -13.10 13.54
N ASP A 194 -8.67 -12.28 14.59
CA ASP A 194 -9.01 -10.89 14.43
C ASP A 194 -7.85 -10.08 13.80
N GLU A 195 -8.10 -8.82 13.44
CA GLU A 195 -7.11 -7.96 12.77
C GLU A 195 -5.83 -7.77 13.59
N ASP A 196 -5.93 -7.64 14.90
CA ASP A 196 -4.78 -7.43 15.79
C ASP A 196 -3.97 -8.73 15.95
N ALA A 197 -4.61 -9.90 16.08
CA ALA A 197 -3.96 -11.18 16.12
C ALA A 197 -3.24 -11.49 14.79
N LEU A 198 -3.90 -11.26 13.65
CA LEU A 198 -3.29 -11.42 12.33
C LEU A 198 -2.06 -10.54 12.18
N LEU A 199 -2.15 -9.27 12.57
CA LEU A 199 -1.03 -8.34 12.53
C LEU A 199 0.12 -8.81 13.44
N ASP A 200 -0.16 -9.28 14.64
CA ASP A 200 0.86 -9.74 15.57
C ASP A 200 1.58 -11.00 15.06
N HIS A 201 0.88 -11.96 14.49
CA HIS A 201 1.48 -13.13 13.86
C HIS A 201 2.33 -12.77 12.63
N LEU A 202 1.87 -11.85 11.80
CA LEU A 202 2.64 -11.33 10.66
C LEU A 202 3.93 -10.64 11.14
N VAL A 203 3.85 -9.83 12.17
CA VAL A 203 5.01 -9.15 12.76
C VAL A 203 6.01 -10.17 13.33
N ASP A 204 5.56 -11.19 14.05
CA ASP A 204 6.42 -12.23 14.60
C ASP A 204 7.15 -13.05 13.51
N TYR A 205 6.43 -13.41 12.44
CA TYR A 205 7.01 -14.04 11.27
C TYR A 205 8.11 -13.18 10.61
N LEU A 206 7.82 -11.90 10.39
CA LEU A 206 8.77 -10.99 9.76
C LEU A 206 9.99 -10.70 10.65
N LEU A 207 9.80 -10.59 11.96
CA LEU A 207 10.90 -10.43 12.92
C LEU A 207 11.84 -11.60 12.89
N GLY A 208 11.35 -12.83 12.76
CA GLY A 208 12.18 -14.02 12.58
C GLY A 208 13.14 -13.88 11.41
N GLY A 209 12.67 -13.40 10.27
CA GLY A 209 13.48 -13.12 9.09
C GLY A 209 14.43 -11.92 9.26
N LEU A 210 13.93 -10.82 9.84
CA LEU A 210 14.74 -9.62 10.06
C LEU A 210 15.89 -9.84 11.04
N GLN A 211 15.69 -10.67 12.07
CA GLN A 211 16.66 -10.94 13.14
C GLN A 211 17.50 -12.21 12.89
N ALA A 212 17.26 -12.94 11.81
CA ALA A 212 18.00 -14.17 11.50
C ALA A 212 19.52 -13.91 11.50
N PRO A 213 20.35 -14.85 11.98
CA PRO A 213 21.80 -14.72 11.92
C PRO A 213 22.28 -14.48 10.47
N CYS A 214 23.32 -13.66 10.31
CA CYS A 214 24.00 -13.50 9.03
C CYS A 214 25.11 -14.55 8.93
N LEU A 215 24.80 -15.68 8.27
CA LEU A 215 25.75 -16.79 8.12
C LEU A 215 26.67 -16.64 6.91
N THR A 216 26.35 -15.73 5.99
CA THR A 216 27.10 -15.52 4.75
C THR A 216 27.96 -14.28 4.87
N ALA A 217 29.29 -14.42 4.68
CA ALA A 217 30.16 -13.28 4.52
C ALA A 217 29.75 -12.49 3.26
N ILE A 218 29.51 -11.20 3.41
CA ILE A 218 29.35 -10.31 2.25
C ILE A 218 30.77 -9.94 1.85
N ASN A 219 31.21 -10.40 0.69
CA ASN A 219 32.45 -9.89 0.09
C ASN A 219 32.24 -8.37 -0.15
N PRO A 220 33.16 -7.53 0.32
CA PRO A 220 33.09 -6.08 0.16
C PRO A 220 33.15 -5.66 -1.30
#